data_0e812ce56926a84149a7211b34749d00
#
_entry.id   0e812ce56926a84149a7211b34749d00
#
_cell.length_a   1.000
_cell.length_b   1.000
_cell.length_c   1.000
_cell.angle_alpha   90.00
_cell.angle_beta   90.00
_cell.angle_gamma   90.00
#
_symmetry.space_group_name_H-M   'P 1'
#
loop_
_entity.id
_entity.type
_entity.pdbx_description
1 polymer ?
#
loop_
_entity_poly.entity_id
_entity_poly.type
_entity_poly.pdbx_seq_one_letter_code
_entity_poly.pdbx_strand_id
1 'polypeptide(L)'
;MAKNSQSILQKFIYLSIAAAIVTILLKFYACYITGSMGFLSDALESFVNLFAAVFALVMLKLSQRPADDGHMYGHSKAEYFSSAMEGALILVAAFSIIWSAIPRIIEPTPLENINTGLLFSLLASLVNLVVGQILIKNGKEKRSVVLEADGRHLMTDVWTSVGVIAGIIIVKFTGWLIIDPIIAIIVAINIIFTGYKLISRSASGLMDATIPAEDMEKVTNYLDSLKSDQIEYHSLLTRAAGQRKFITLHILVPGIWTVKQGHDYADEVEETIVNMFDEPVTVITHIEPVDDPVSMKDIGIDRQQLK
;
A
#
# COMPACT_ATOMS: atom_id res chain seq x y z
N MET A 1 -2.58 -24.76 18.77
CA MET A 1 -2.78 -24.60 17.33
C MET A 1 -2.14 -23.31 16.76
N ALA A 2 -2.20 -22.16 17.44
CA ALA A 2 -1.61 -20.89 16.96
C ALA A 2 -0.10 -20.92 16.69
N LYS A 3 0.69 -21.55 17.54
CA LYS A 3 2.18 -21.63 17.41
C LYS A 3 2.64 -22.42 16.16
N ASN A 4 1.86 -23.40 15.74
CA ASN A 4 2.14 -24.21 14.53
C ASN A 4 1.76 -23.44 13.24
N SER A 5 0.74 -22.60 13.28
CA SER A 5 0.33 -21.75 12.17
C SER A 5 1.36 -20.66 11.87
N GLN A 6 1.90 -20.00 12.92
CA GLN A 6 2.94 -18.98 12.77
C GLN A 6 4.25 -19.53 12.17
N SER A 7 4.69 -20.74 12.60
CA SER A 7 5.91 -21.36 12.07
C SER A 7 5.77 -21.73 10.58
N ILE A 8 4.57 -22.06 10.13
CA ILE A 8 4.30 -22.38 8.73
C ILE A 8 4.29 -21.10 7.89
N LEU A 9 3.68 -20.00 8.36
CA LEU A 9 3.70 -18.71 7.68
C LEU A 9 5.13 -18.20 7.50
N GLN A 10 5.97 -18.32 8.51
CA GLN A 10 7.40 -17.96 8.44
C GLN A 10 8.14 -18.71 7.33
N LYS A 11 7.87 -20.00 7.12
CA LYS A 11 8.50 -20.77 6.03
C LYS A 11 8.17 -20.21 4.65
N PHE A 12 6.95 -19.75 4.43
CA PHE A 12 6.56 -19.15 3.15
C PHE A 12 7.21 -17.78 2.95
N ILE A 13 7.38 -16.99 4.00
CA ILE A 13 8.12 -15.73 3.94
C ILE A 13 9.61 -15.98 3.57
N TYR A 14 10.25 -16.96 4.20
CA TYR A 14 11.62 -17.31 3.82
C TYR A 14 11.73 -17.85 2.39
N LEU A 15 10.71 -18.60 1.91
CA LEU A 15 10.65 -19.04 0.52
C LEU A 15 10.57 -17.85 -0.45
N SER A 16 9.73 -16.85 -0.15
CA SER A 16 9.59 -15.63 -0.93
C SER A 16 10.91 -14.84 -0.98
N ILE A 17 11.55 -14.63 0.17
CA ILE A 17 12.85 -13.93 0.23
C ILE A 17 13.92 -14.67 -0.57
N ALA A 18 13.99 -15.99 -0.44
CA ALA A 18 14.94 -16.79 -1.20
C ALA A 18 14.67 -16.71 -2.72
N ALA A 19 13.40 -16.75 -3.12
CA ALA A 19 12.99 -16.59 -4.52
C ALA A 19 13.40 -15.20 -5.03
N ALA A 20 13.13 -14.14 -4.27
CA ALA A 20 13.49 -12.77 -4.63
C ALA A 20 15.00 -12.62 -4.86
N ILE A 21 15.83 -13.16 -3.97
CA ILE A 21 17.30 -13.13 -4.11
C ILE A 21 17.72 -13.87 -5.38
N VAL A 22 17.20 -15.09 -5.59
CA VAL A 22 17.54 -15.90 -6.78
C VAL A 22 17.12 -15.19 -8.07
N THR A 23 15.91 -14.67 -8.13
CA THR A 23 15.40 -13.99 -9.33
C THR A 23 16.16 -12.71 -9.63
N ILE A 24 16.53 -11.93 -8.62
CA ILE A 24 17.36 -10.73 -8.80
C ILE A 24 18.73 -11.12 -9.39
N LEU A 25 19.39 -12.13 -8.85
CA LEU A 25 20.68 -12.58 -9.37
C LEU A 25 20.57 -13.05 -10.82
N LEU A 26 19.53 -13.82 -11.17
CA LEU A 26 19.31 -14.29 -12.53
C LEU A 26 19.02 -13.13 -13.51
N LYS A 27 18.22 -12.14 -13.10
CA LYS A 27 17.88 -10.97 -13.90
C LYS A 27 19.09 -10.04 -14.10
N PHE A 28 19.87 -9.76 -13.06
CA PHE A 28 21.11 -9.00 -13.21
C PHE A 28 22.13 -9.72 -14.08
N TYR A 29 22.24 -11.04 -13.98
CA TYR A 29 23.11 -11.80 -14.86
C TYR A 29 22.65 -11.75 -16.31
N ALA A 30 21.34 -11.89 -16.59
CA ALA A 30 20.78 -11.72 -17.92
C ALA A 30 21.10 -10.34 -18.51
N CYS A 31 20.91 -9.27 -17.71
CA CYS A 31 21.27 -7.92 -18.10
C CYS A 31 22.77 -7.79 -18.42
N TYR A 32 23.63 -8.27 -17.54
CA TYR A 32 25.09 -8.15 -17.67
C TYR A 32 25.63 -8.81 -18.92
N ILE A 33 25.15 -10.03 -19.26
CA ILE A 33 25.65 -10.77 -20.44
C ILE A 33 25.05 -10.30 -21.75
N THR A 34 23.90 -9.62 -21.73
CA THR A 34 23.21 -9.17 -22.97
C THR A 34 23.41 -7.69 -23.26
N GLY A 35 23.66 -6.87 -22.24
CA GLY A 35 23.65 -5.42 -22.34
C GLY A 35 22.25 -4.83 -22.64
N SER A 36 21.17 -5.62 -22.47
CA SER A 36 19.79 -5.18 -22.74
C SER A 36 19.29 -4.19 -21.70
N MET A 37 18.68 -3.09 -22.18
CA MET A 37 18.00 -2.11 -21.32
C MET A 37 16.69 -2.66 -20.76
N GLY A 38 15.99 -3.52 -21.49
CA GLY A 38 14.81 -4.21 -21.00
C GLY A 38 15.11 -5.12 -19.82
N PHE A 39 16.19 -5.93 -19.90
CA PHE A 39 16.62 -6.74 -18.75
C PHE A 39 17.14 -5.90 -17.60
N LEU A 40 17.75 -4.73 -17.86
CA LEU A 40 18.15 -3.80 -16.80
C LEU A 40 16.93 -3.28 -16.04
N SER A 41 15.88 -2.87 -16.75
CA SER A 41 14.66 -2.37 -16.11
C SER A 41 14.01 -3.43 -15.23
N ASP A 42 13.89 -4.66 -15.71
CA ASP A 42 13.33 -5.80 -14.98
C ASP A 42 14.16 -6.17 -13.72
N ALA A 43 15.49 -6.08 -13.82
CA ALA A 43 16.39 -6.34 -12.69
C ALA A 43 16.32 -5.23 -11.62
N LEU A 44 16.29 -3.97 -12.03
CA LEU A 44 16.19 -2.82 -11.11
C LEU A 44 14.84 -2.80 -10.40
N GLU A 45 13.74 -3.06 -11.09
CA GLU A 45 12.41 -3.18 -10.48
C GLU A 45 12.41 -4.24 -9.38
N SER A 46 12.91 -5.45 -9.68
CA SER A 46 12.97 -6.54 -8.70
C SER A 46 13.88 -6.21 -7.50
N PHE A 47 14.98 -5.49 -7.72
CA PHE A 47 15.89 -5.04 -6.66
C PHE A 47 15.23 -4.03 -5.73
N VAL A 48 14.54 -3.03 -6.31
CA VAL A 48 13.81 -2.02 -5.54
C VAL A 48 12.71 -2.67 -4.71
N ASN A 49 11.98 -3.62 -5.29
CA ASN A 49 10.90 -4.34 -4.62
C ASN A 49 11.41 -5.11 -3.39
N LEU A 50 12.56 -5.79 -3.49
CA LEU A 50 13.15 -6.49 -2.34
C LEU A 50 13.57 -5.51 -1.24
N PHE A 51 14.21 -4.40 -1.60
CA PHE A 51 14.63 -3.38 -0.62
C PHE A 51 13.42 -2.75 0.07
N ALA A 52 12.40 -2.39 -0.71
CA ALA A 52 11.16 -1.84 -0.21
C ALA A 52 10.44 -2.81 0.76
N ALA A 53 10.40 -4.10 0.43
CA ALA A 53 9.80 -5.12 1.30
C ALA A 53 10.53 -5.24 2.66
N VAL A 54 11.87 -5.21 2.65
CA VAL A 54 12.66 -5.20 3.90
C VAL A 54 12.37 -3.95 4.72
N PHE A 55 12.33 -2.78 4.09
CA PHE A 55 12.02 -1.52 4.76
C PHE A 55 10.59 -1.52 5.31
N ALA A 56 9.63 -2.05 4.54
CA ALA A 56 8.23 -2.20 4.97
C ALA A 56 8.11 -3.06 6.23
N LEU A 57 8.86 -4.16 6.35
CA LEU A 57 8.88 -4.99 7.56
C LEU A 57 9.38 -4.21 8.79
N VAL A 58 10.37 -3.34 8.63
CA VAL A 58 10.86 -2.49 9.72
C VAL A 58 9.80 -1.47 10.14
N MET A 59 9.18 -0.80 9.16
CA MET A 59 8.13 0.19 9.42
C MET A 59 6.87 -0.45 10.00
N LEU A 60 6.50 -1.65 9.57
CA LEU A 60 5.38 -2.40 10.15
C LEU A 60 5.63 -2.76 11.62
N LYS A 61 6.85 -3.17 11.99
CA LYS A 61 7.20 -3.40 13.39
C LYS A 61 7.15 -2.10 14.20
N LEU A 62 7.52 -0.97 13.61
CA LEU A 62 7.43 0.32 14.25
C LEU A 62 5.97 0.75 14.44
N SER A 63 5.12 0.56 13.42
CA SER A 63 3.70 0.94 13.46
C SER A 63 2.90 0.20 14.54
N GLN A 64 3.35 -1.00 14.91
CA GLN A 64 2.73 -1.82 15.95
C GLN A 64 3.15 -1.45 17.38
N ARG A 65 4.10 -0.52 17.55
CA ARG A 65 4.46 -0.04 18.89
C ARG A 65 3.29 0.71 19.51
N PRO A 66 3.02 0.50 20.81
CA PRO A 66 1.99 1.24 21.51
C PRO A 66 2.32 2.74 21.57
N ALA A 67 1.35 3.53 21.94
CA ALA A 67 1.53 4.93 22.25
C ALA A 67 2.58 5.10 23.37
N ASP A 68 3.39 6.15 23.25
CA ASP A 68 4.41 6.58 24.20
C ASP A 68 4.33 8.10 24.40
N ASP A 69 5.19 8.63 25.31
CA ASP A 69 5.20 10.06 25.65
C ASP A 69 5.49 10.98 24.45
N GLY A 70 6.22 10.47 23.43
CA GLY A 70 6.54 11.19 22.20
C GLY A 70 5.45 11.06 21.13
N HIS A 71 4.65 10.00 21.18
CA HIS A 71 3.65 9.65 20.18
C HIS A 71 2.37 9.13 20.83
N MET A 72 1.61 10.03 21.45
CA MET A 72 0.40 9.68 22.22
C MET A 72 -0.70 8.99 21.41
N TYR A 73 -0.75 9.17 20.10
CA TYR A 73 -1.65 8.46 19.18
C TYR A 73 -1.06 7.18 18.60
N GLY A 74 0.14 6.76 19.06
CA GLY A 74 0.86 5.58 18.57
C GLY A 74 1.65 5.86 17.31
N HIS A 75 2.21 4.79 16.73
CA HIS A 75 3.15 4.85 15.63
C HIS A 75 2.56 4.39 14.28
N SER A 76 1.24 4.21 14.19
CA SER A 76 0.56 3.61 13.02
C SER A 76 0.86 4.31 11.69
N LYS A 77 1.14 5.62 11.70
CA LYS A 77 1.53 6.39 10.50
C LYS A 77 2.91 5.98 9.93
N ALA A 78 3.71 5.18 10.64
CA ALA A 78 4.98 4.67 10.12
C ALA A 78 4.81 3.88 8.82
N GLU A 79 3.65 3.26 8.58
CA GLU A 79 3.34 2.56 7.33
C GLU A 79 3.36 3.50 6.11
N TYR A 80 2.95 4.76 6.27
CA TYR A 80 2.98 5.73 5.17
C TYR A 80 4.42 6.10 4.76
N PHE A 81 5.36 6.14 5.71
CA PHE A 81 6.77 6.34 5.37
C PHE A 81 7.32 5.18 4.55
N SER A 82 6.86 3.95 4.81
CA SER A 82 7.24 2.79 3.99
C SER A 82 6.81 2.95 2.55
N SER A 83 5.54 3.25 2.31
CA SER A 83 5.01 3.43 0.96
C SER A 83 5.61 4.64 0.25
N ALA A 84 5.92 5.73 0.97
CA ALA A 84 6.61 6.89 0.41
C ALA A 84 8.03 6.54 -0.04
N MET A 85 8.79 5.82 0.79
CA MET A 85 10.15 5.37 0.47
C MET A 85 10.16 4.44 -0.74
N GLU A 86 9.25 3.45 -0.77
CA GLU A 86 9.07 2.56 -1.91
C GLU A 86 8.81 3.35 -3.20
N GLY A 87 7.84 4.26 -3.17
CA GLY A 87 7.53 5.12 -4.31
C GLY A 87 8.72 5.96 -4.76
N ALA A 88 9.51 6.51 -3.83
CA ALA A 88 10.72 7.28 -4.16
C ALA A 88 11.79 6.41 -4.83
N LEU A 89 12.04 5.21 -4.31
CA LEU A 89 13.00 4.27 -4.88
C LEU A 89 12.59 3.82 -6.29
N ILE A 90 11.31 3.54 -6.48
CA ILE A 90 10.71 3.21 -7.79
C ILE A 90 10.93 4.36 -8.79
N LEU A 91 10.71 5.61 -8.39
CA LEU A 91 10.95 6.76 -9.26
C LEU A 91 12.44 6.92 -9.62
N VAL A 92 13.34 6.74 -8.64
CA VAL A 92 14.79 6.79 -8.90
C VAL A 92 15.19 5.70 -9.90
N ALA A 93 14.69 4.47 -9.74
CA ALA A 93 14.93 3.38 -10.69
C ALA A 93 14.41 3.73 -12.09
N ALA A 94 13.16 4.20 -12.20
CA ALA A 94 12.56 4.56 -13.48
C ALA A 94 13.32 5.68 -14.22
N PHE A 95 13.73 6.74 -13.52
CA PHE A 95 14.56 7.79 -14.10
C PHE A 95 15.93 7.26 -14.53
N SER A 96 16.55 6.36 -13.77
CA SER A 96 17.82 5.73 -14.12
C SER A 96 17.70 4.88 -15.38
N ILE A 97 16.60 4.14 -15.54
CA ILE A 97 16.29 3.35 -16.74
C ILE A 97 16.17 4.26 -17.96
N ILE A 98 15.36 5.33 -17.87
CA ILE A 98 15.16 6.28 -18.97
C ILE A 98 16.51 6.94 -19.35
N TRP A 99 17.27 7.40 -18.37
CA TRP A 99 18.59 7.99 -18.57
C TRP A 99 19.54 7.05 -19.31
N SER A 100 19.55 5.78 -18.95
CA SER A 100 20.41 4.76 -19.58
C SER A 100 19.91 4.33 -20.98
N ALA A 101 18.59 4.41 -21.21
CA ALA A 101 17.98 4.00 -22.48
C ALA A 101 18.11 5.06 -23.60
N ILE A 102 18.10 6.35 -23.27
CA ILE A 102 18.18 7.45 -24.25
C ILE A 102 19.41 7.33 -25.17
N PRO A 103 20.65 7.16 -24.67
CA PRO A 103 21.82 6.99 -25.54
C PRO A 103 21.70 5.78 -26.45
N ARG A 104 21.05 4.71 -26.00
CA ARG A 104 20.82 3.47 -26.78
C ARG A 104 19.80 3.64 -27.91
N ILE A 105 18.93 4.65 -27.85
CA ILE A 105 18.06 5.03 -28.97
C ILE A 105 18.86 5.77 -30.04
N ILE A 106 19.78 6.66 -29.63
CA ILE A 106 20.60 7.47 -30.54
C ILE A 106 21.68 6.60 -31.20
N GLU A 107 22.36 5.79 -30.44
CA GLU A 107 23.43 4.88 -30.86
C GLU A 107 23.09 3.44 -30.45
N PRO A 108 22.25 2.74 -31.22
CA PRO A 108 21.85 1.37 -30.91
C PRO A 108 23.07 0.43 -30.88
N THR A 109 23.26 -0.25 -29.76
CA THR A 109 24.34 -1.25 -29.65
C THR A 109 23.76 -2.66 -29.77
N PRO A 110 24.48 -3.57 -30.47
CA PRO A 110 24.06 -4.96 -30.58
C PRO A 110 23.90 -5.60 -29.18
N LEU A 111 22.86 -6.41 -29.02
CA LEU A 111 22.70 -7.25 -27.86
C LEU A 111 23.55 -8.51 -28.01
N GLU A 112 24.28 -8.84 -26.96
CA GLU A 112 25.11 -10.04 -26.94
C GLU A 112 24.35 -11.19 -26.23
N ASN A 113 24.77 -12.41 -26.52
CA ASN A 113 24.28 -13.61 -25.79
C ASN A 113 22.78 -13.70 -25.56
N ILE A 114 21.95 -13.17 -26.47
CA ILE A 114 20.49 -13.04 -26.32
C ILE A 114 19.84 -14.34 -25.85
N ASN A 115 20.24 -15.49 -26.42
CA ASN A 115 19.65 -16.78 -26.03
C ASN A 115 19.89 -17.12 -24.57
N THR A 116 21.08 -16.85 -24.06
CA THR A 116 21.46 -17.11 -22.67
C THR A 116 20.71 -16.12 -21.76
N GLY A 117 20.62 -14.85 -22.14
CA GLY A 117 19.84 -13.84 -21.40
C GLY A 117 18.36 -14.20 -21.29
N LEU A 118 17.75 -14.61 -22.41
CA LEU A 118 16.36 -15.09 -22.43
C LEU A 118 16.16 -16.30 -21.51
N LEU A 119 17.13 -17.25 -21.51
CA LEU A 119 17.06 -18.42 -20.62
C LEU A 119 17.05 -18.00 -19.14
N PHE A 120 17.96 -17.11 -18.73
CA PHE A 120 18.05 -16.67 -17.33
C PHE A 120 16.82 -15.83 -16.92
N SER A 121 16.31 -14.96 -17.79
CA SER A 121 15.09 -14.20 -17.54
C SER A 121 13.85 -15.12 -17.46
N LEU A 122 13.77 -16.13 -18.32
CA LEU A 122 12.71 -17.14 -18.27
C LEU A 122 12.77 -17.96 -16.97
N LEU A 123 13.97 -18.36 -16.54
CA LEU A 123 14.16 -19.08 -15.26
C LEU A 123 13.73 -18.21 -14.08
N ALA A 124 14.09 -16.92 -14.07
CA ALA A 124 13.66 -15.99 -13.04
C ALA A 124 12.13 -15.86 -13.01
N SER A 125 11.50 -15.69 -14.18
CA SER A 125 10.04 -15.62 -14.30
C SER A 125 9.34 -16.90 -13.86
N LEU A 126 9.93 -18.06 -14.14
CA LEU A 126 9.41 -19.35 -13.70
C LEU A 126 9.49 -19.51 -12.17
N VAL A 127 10.59 -19.07 -11.55
CA VAL A 127 10.70 -19.05 -10.07
C VAL A 127 9.61 -18.17 -9.46
N ASN A 128 9.42 -16.94 -9.97
CA ASN A 128 8.36 -16.04 -9.52
C ASN A 128 6.96 -16.64 -9.73
N LEU A 129 6.71 -17.27 -10.87
CA LEU A 129 5.43 -17.93 -11.19
C LEU A 129 5.12 -19.04 -10.19
N VAL A 130 6.07 -19.96 -9.98
CA VAL A 130 5.86 -21.12 -9.09
C VAL A 130 5.69 -20.67 -7.64
N VAL A 131 6.58 -19.78 -7.15
CA VAL A 131 6.51 -19.30 -5.78
C VAL A 131 5.27 -18.42 -5.58
N GLY A 132 4.95 -17.53 -6.52
CA GLY A 132 3.75 -16.71 -6.48
C GLY A 132 2.46 -17.54 -6.37
N GLN A 133 2.32 -18.59 -7.17
CA GLN A 133 1.18 -19.50 -7.08
C GLN A 133 1.11 -20.24 -5.74
N ILE A 134 2.26 -20.71 -5.22
CA ILE A 134 2.33 -21.35 -3.89
C ILE A 134 1.87 -20.38 -2.81
N LEU A 135 2.33 -19.12 -2.84
CA LEU A 135 1.97 -18.11 -1.85
C LEU A 135 0.49 -17.73 -1.94
N ILE A 136 -0.06 -17.51 -3.14
CA ILE A 136 -1.49 -17.21 -3.32
C ILE A 136 -2.36 -18.34 -2.79
N LYS A 137 -2.03 -19.59 -3.16
CA LYS A 137 -2.79 -20.76 -2.71
C LYS A 137 -2.79 -20.87 -1.19
N ASN A 138 -1.61 -20.84 -0.57
CA ASN A 138 -1.50 -20.96 0.88
C ASN A 138 -2.02 -19.72 1.62
N GLY A 139 -1.92 -18.52 1.02
CA GLY A 139 -2.50 -17.29 1.54
C GLY A 139 -4.01 -17.41 1.67
N LYS A 140 -4.69 -17.88 0.63
CA LYS A 140 -6.15 -18.15 0.65
C LYS A 140 -6.53 -19.24 1.64
N GLU A 141 -5.85 -20.40 1.62
CA GLU A 141 -6.14 -21.52 2.52
C GLU A 141 -5.96 -21.14 4.01
N LYS A 142 -4.97 -20.31 4.32
CA LYS A 142 -4.64 -19.90 5.69
C LYS A 142 -5.22 -18.53 6.07
N ARG A 143 -6.01 -17.91 5.18
CA ARG A 143 -6.59 -16.57 5.34
C ARG A 143 -5.52 -15.51 5.68
N SER A 144 -4.33 -15.63 5.09
CA SER A 144 -3.22 -14.70 5.27
C SER A 144 -3.17 -13.70 4.11
N VAL A 145 -3.66 -12.48 4.36
CA VAL A 145 -3.65 -11.39 3.37
C VAL A 145 -2.22 -11.06 2.93
N VAL A 146 -1.25 -11.14 3.85
CA VAL A 146 0.17 -10.86 3.56
C VAL A 146 0.74 -11.84 2.54
N LEU A 147 0.51 -13.16 2.72
CA LEU A 147 1.00 -14.15 1.75
C LEU A 147 0.30 -14.03 0.39
N GLU A 148 -1.01 -13.75 0.39
CA GLU A 148 -1.74 -13.55 -0.86
C GLU A 148 -1.25 -12.31 -1.60
N ALA A 149 -1.01 -11.20 -0.90
CA ALA A 149 -0.48 -9.96 -1.47
C ALA A 149 0.92 -10.16 -2.07
N ASP A 150 1.83 -10.81 -1.32
CA ASP A 150 3.18 -11.13 -1.77
C ASP A 150 3.16 -12.05 -3.02
N GLY A 151 2.31 -13.08 -3.01
CA GLY A 151 2.15 -13.94 -4.18
C GLY A 151 1.59 -13.20 -5.41
N ARG A 152 0.66 -12.27 -5.24
CA ARG A 152 0.14 -11.42 -6.32
C ARG A 152 1.22 -10.47 -6.86
N HIS A 153 2.08 -9.96 -6.00
CA HIS A 153 3.22 -9.14 -6.38
C HIS A 153 4.19 -9.93 -7.30
N LEU A 154 4.59 -11.15 -6.89
CA LEU A 154 5.41 -12.01 -7.75
C LEU A 154 4.75 -12.31 -9.10
N MET A 155 3.42 -12.45 -9.15
CA MET A 155 2.70 -12.62 -10.42
C MET A 155 2.74 -11.36 -11.29
N THR A 156 2.74 -10.17 -10.72
CA THR A 156 2.93 -8.92 -11.46
C THR A 156 4.33 -8.88 -12.09
N ASP A 157 5.37 -9.26 -11.33
CA ASP A 157 6.74 -9.37 -11.85
C ASP A 157 6.86 -10.40 -13.01
N VAL A 158 6.07 -11.47 -12.99
CA VAL A 158 6.00 -12.40 -14.12
C VAL A 158 5.49 -11.71 -15.38
N TRP A 159 4.42 -10.92 -15.28
CA TRP A 159 3.84 -10.23 -16.43
C TRP A 159 4.75 -9.14 -16.99
N THR A 160 5.46 -8.39 -16.15
CA THR A 160 6.46 -7.40 -16.60
C THR A 160 7.62 -8.09 -17.33
N SER A 161 8.14 -9.16 -16.73
CA SER A 161 9.22 -9.96 -17.36
C SER A 161 8.77 -10.59 -18.70
N VAL A 162 7.54 -11.07 -18.82
CA VAL A 162 6.98 -11.57 -20.10
C VAL A 162 7.00 -10.48 -21.18
N GLY A 163 6.63 -9.25 -20.83
CA GLY A 163 6.68 -8.11 -21.74
C GLY A 163 8.10 -7.83 -22.23
N VAL A 164 9.08 -7.83 -21.32
CA VAL A 164 10.50 -7.63 -21.65
C VAL A 164 11.02 -8.77 -22.53
N ILE A 165 10.76 -10.04 -22.17
CA ILE A 165 11.15 -11.22 -22.94
C ILE A 165 10.59 -11.15 -24.36
N ALA A 166 9.30 -10.81 -24.52
CA ALA A 166 8.67 -10.65 -25.83
C ALA A 166 9.38 -9.59 -26.67
N GLY A 167 9.74 -8.46 -26.07
CA GLY A 167 10.49 -7.40 -26.74
C GLY A 167 11.87 -7.86 -27.22
N ILE A 168 12.62 -8.54 -26.37
CA ILE A 168 13.94 -9.09 -26.73
C ILE A 168 13.82 -10.14 -27.85
N ILE A 169 12.78 -10.95 -27.84
CA ILE A 169 12.49 -11.89 -28.93
C ILE A 169 12.25 -11.15 -30.25
N ILE A 170 11.48 -10.05 -30.23
CA ILE A 170 11.26 -9.23 -31.42
C ILE A 170 12.61 -8.66 -31.92
N VAL A 171 13.44 -8.09 -31.05
CA VAL A 171 14.80 -7.62 -31.42
C VAL A 171 15.61 -8.72 -32.08
N LYS A 172 15.59 -9.92 -31.51
CA LYS A 172 16.34 -11.07 -32.02
C LYS A 172 15.93 -11.45 -33.48
N PHE A 173 14.62 -11.44 -33.76
CA PHE A 173 14.12 -11.85 -35.07
C PHE A 173 14.12 -10.73 -36.11
N THR A 174 13.94 -9.48 -35.71
CA THR A 174 13.87 -8.32 -36.61
C THR A 174 15.21 -7.63 -36.82
N GLY A 175 16.14 -7.78 -35.88
CA GLY A 175 17.38 -7.01 -35.84
C GLY A 175 17.19 -5.53 -35.46
N TRP A 176 15.98 -5.11 -35.06
CA TRP A 176 15.67 -3.73 -34.71
C TRP A 176 16.10 -3.43 -33.29
N LEU A 177 17.36 -3.09 -33.09
CA LEU A 177 17.98 -2.88 -31.80
C LEU A 177 17.29 -1.77 -30.95
N ILE A 178 16.65 -0.81 -31.64
CA ILE A 178 15.97 0.31 -31.00
C ILE A 178 14.73 -0.12 -30.15
N ILE A 179 14.18 -1.32 -30.41
CA ILE A 179 13.02 -1.85 -29.70
C ILE A 179 13.36 -2.10 -28.23
N ASP A 180 14.56 -2.57 -27.90
CA ASP A 180 14.99 -2.86 -26.53
C ASP A 180 14.92 -1.60 -25.62
N PRO A 181 15.58 -0.47 -25.93
CA PRO A 181 15.46 0.74 -25.12
C PRO A 181 14.05 1.34 -25.14
N ILE A 182 13.28 1.20 -26.23
CA ILE A 182 11.88 1.66 -26.25
C ILE A 182 11.04 0.89 -25.22
N ILE A 183 11.17 -0.43 -25.18
CA ILE A 183 10.44 -1.26 -24.19
C ILE A 183 10.86 -0.89 -22.78
N ALA A 184 12.16 -0.70 -22.52
CA ALA A 184 12.66 -0.25 -21.23
C ALA A 184 12.01 1.08 -20.79
N ILE A 185 11.86 2.05 -21.71
CA ILE A 185 11.21 3.33 -21.45
C ILE A 185 9.71 3.14 -21.17
N ILE A 186 9.01 2.30 -21.95
CA ILE A 186 7.59 2.01 -21.71
C ILE A 186 7.38 1.43 -20.31
N VAL A 187 8.21 0.48 -19.91
CA VAL A 187 8.19 -0.11 -18.56
C VAL A 187 8.48 0.98 -17.51
N ALA A 188 9.52 1.80 -17.71
CA ALA A 188 9.87 2.88 -16.80
C ALA A 188 8.74 3.91 -16.63
N ILE A 189 8.01 4.26 -17.68
CA ILE A 189 6.85 5.15 -17.62
C ILE A 189 5.75 4.52 -16.75
N ASN A 190 5.46 3.23 -16.92
CA ASN A 190 4.50 2.51 -16.07
C ASN A 190 4.94 2.53 -14.59
N ILE A 191 6.23 2.32 -14.34
CA ILE A 191 6.85 2.37 -13.01
C ILE A 191 6.71 3.78 -12.40
N ILE A 192 6.87 4.86 -13.18
CA ILE A 192 6.66 6.25 -12.73
C ILE A 192 5.22 6.45 -12.23
N PHE A 193 4.22 5.97 -12.98
CA PHE A 193 2.82 6.06 -12.54
C PHE A 193 2.57 5.34 -11.21
N THR A 194 3.16 4.17 -11.04
CA THR A 194 3.07 3.40 -9.78
C THR A 194 3.73 4.15 -8.63
N GLY A 195 4.95 4.63 -8.81
CA GLY A 195 5.68 5.40 -7.80
C GLY A 195 4.96 6.69 -7.39
N TYR A 196 4.42 7.43 -8.37
CA TYR A 196 3.61 8.62 -8.10
C TYR A 196 2.37 8.29 -7.25
N LYS A 197 1.68 7.19 -7.58
CA LYS A 197 0.49 6.73 -6.84
C LYS A 197 0.80 6.38 -5.38
N LEU A 198 1.93 5.70 -5.15
CA LEU A 198 2.40 5.36 -3.80
C LEU A 198 2.73 6.61 -2.99
N ILE A 199 3.49 7.54 -3.55
CA ILE A 199 3.84 8.79 -2.87
C ILE A 199 2.60 9.63 -2.59
N SER A 200 1.71 9.79 -3.56
CA SER A 200 0.48 10.56 -3.40
C SER A 200 -0.42 9.98 -2.30
N ARG A 201 -0.58 8.66 -2.27
CA ARG A 201 -1.34 7.97 -1.21
C ARG A 201 -0.70 8.16 0.16
N SER A 202 0.62 8.05 0.25
CA SER A 202 1.36 8.25 1.49
C SER A 202 1.27 9.68 1.99
N ALA A 203 1.45 10.66 1.11
CA ALA A 203 1.31 12.08 1.45
C ALA A 203 -0.11 12.39 1.95
N SER A 204 -1.14 11.87 1.26
CA SER A 204 -2.53 12.01 1.69
C SER A 204 -2.76 11.41 3.08
N GLY A 205 -2.26 10.20 3.34
CA GLY A 205 -2.37 9.55 4.65
C GLY A 205 -1.64 10.29 5.77
N LEU A 206 -0.47 10.88 5.49
CA LEU A 206 0.24 11.73 6.45
C LEU A 206 -0.52 13.02 6.76
N MET A 207 -1.29 13.53 5.79
CA MET A 207 -2.16 14.72 5.94
C MET A 207 -3.55 14.39 6.49
N ASP A 208 -3.70 13.28 7.21
CA ASP A 208 -4.97 12.88 7.84
C ASP A 208 -6.12 12.65 6.82
N ALA A 209 -5.82 11.91 5.74
CA ALA A 209 -6.85 11.47 4.82
C ALA A 209 -8.01 10.77 5.54
N THR A 210 -9.22 10.97 5.07
CA THR A 210 -10.42 10.32 5.59
C THR A 210 -10.32 8.79 5.51
N ILE A 211 -11.11 8.08 6.30
CA ILE A 211 -11.29 6.63 6.17
C ILE A 211 -11.84 6.27 4.79
N PRO A 212 -11.68 5.01 4.31
CA PRO A 212 -12.23 4.57 3.03
C PRO A 212 -13.74 4.87 2.89
N ALA A 213 -14.18 5.15 1.66
CA ALA A 213 -15.58 5.51 1.40
C ALA A 213 -16.59 4.45 1.88
N GLU A 214 -16.26 3.17 1.73
CA GLU A 214 -17.09 2.06 2.22
C GLU A 214 -17.24 2.08 3.75
N ASP A 215 -16.19 2.44 4.46
CA ASP A 215 -16.21 2.55 5.91
C ASP A 215 -16.95 3.80 6.38
N MET A 216 -16.77 4.92 5.64
CA MET A 216 -17.54 6.15 5.87
C MET A 216 -19.04 5.91 5.70
N GLU A 217 -19.44 5.16 4.66
CA GLU A 217 -20.83 4.82 4.41
C GLU A 217 -21.43 3.98 5.56
N LYS A 218 -20.69 3.01 6.10
CA LYS A 218 -21.15 2.22 7.26
C LYS A 218 -21.43 3.11 8.46
N VAL A 219 -20.49 4.01 8.78
CA VAL A 219 -20.61 4.92 9.92
C VAL A 219 -21.78 5.89 9.73
N THR A 220 -21.89 6.52 8.55
CA THR A 220 -22.97 7.48 8.26
C THR A 220 -24.34 6.81 8.25
N ASN A 221 -24.49 5.63 7.66
CA ASN A 221 -25.75 4.89 7.67
C ASN A 221 -26.21 4.55 9.10
N TYR A 222 -25.28 4.17 9.97
CA TYR A 222 -25.60 3.93 11.37
C TYR A 222 -26.02 5.23 12.08
N LEU A 223 -25.23 6.28 11.97
CA LEU A 223 -25.53 7.56 12.61
C LEU A 223 -26.85 8.16 12.09
N ASP A 224 -27.13 8.03 10.79
CA ASP A 224 -28.41 8.46 10.22
C ASP A 224 -29.60 7.65 10.75
N SER A 225 -29.39 6.38 11.12
CA SER A 225 -30.45 5.56 11.74
C SER A 225 -30.81 5.98 13.18
N LEU A 226 -29.91 6.72 13.85
CA LEU A 226 -30.14 7.25 15.20
C LEU A 226 -30.91 8.58 15.22
N LYS A 227 -30.99 9.26 14.05
CA LYS A 227 -31.66 10.55 13.96
C LYS A 227 -33.13 10.48 14.35
N SER A 228 -33.54 11.44 15.18
CA SER A 228 -34.92 11.64 15.61
C SER A 228 -35.16 13.13 15.92
N ASP A 229 -36.34 13.50 16.35
CA ASP A 229 -36.64 14.89 16.76
C ASP A 229 -35.82 15.37 17.95
N GLN A 230 -35.16 14.45 18.67
CA GLN A 230 -34.41 14.73 19.90
C GLN A 230 -32.95 14.31 19.85
N ILE A 231 -32.53 13.59 18.82
CA ILE A 231 -31.17 13.09 18.68
C ILE A 231 -30.68 13.39 17.26
N GLU A 232 -29.58 14.10 17.17
CA GLU A 232 -28.89 14.39 15.91
C GLU A 232 -27.38 14.19 16.08
N TYR A 233 -26.64 14.29 14.98
CA TYR A 233 -25.19 14.37 15.00
C TYR A 233 -24.69 15.39 13.98
N HIS A 234 -23.51 15.96 14.27
CA HIS A 234 -22.77 16.80 13.33
C HIS A 234 -21.25 16.68 13.55
N SER A 235 -20.48 17.51 12.84
CA SER A 235 -19.01 17.54 12.96
C SER A 235 -18.34 16.16 12.88
N LEU A 236 -18.88 15.27 12.02
CA LEU A 236 -18.25 13.97 11.78
C LEU A 236 -16.93 14.18 11.04
N LEU A 237 -15.83 13.96 11.76
CA LEU A 237 -14.47 14.01 11.26
C LEU A 237 -13.85 12.63 11.35
N THR A 238 -13.21 12.19 10.27
CA THR A 238 -12.55 10.90 10.24
C THR A 238 -11.15 11.03 9.68
N ARG A 239 -10.24 10.21 10.17
CA ARG A 239 -8.91 10.06 9.59
C ARG A 239 -8.40 8.64 9.71
N ALA A 240 -7.63 8.22 8.70
CA ALA A 240 -6.89 6.98 8.72
C ALA A 240 -5.45 7.21 9.18
N ALA A 241 -4.90 6.29 9.97
CA ALA A 241 -3.50 6.28 10.37
C ALA A 241 -2.96 4.85 10.24
N GLY A 242 -2.48 4.49 9.05
CA GLY A 242 -2.15 3.11 8.70
C GLY A 242 -3.39 2.22 8.80
N GLN A 243 -3.32 1.20 9.66
CA GLN A 243 -4.47 0.31 9.91
C GLN A 243 -5.45 0.84 10.96
N ARG A 244 -5.10 1.90 11.70
CA ARG A 244 -5.97 2.48 12.73
C ARG A 244 -6.86 3.56 12.13
N LYS A 245 -8.11 3.58 12.57
CA LYS A 245 -9.10 4.61 12.21
C LYS A 245 -9.39 5.49 13.42
N PHE A 246 -9.55 6.79 13.17
CA PHE A 246 -10.00 7.75 14.18
C PHE A 246 -11.28 8.41 13.68
N ILE A 247 -12.30 8.42 14.52
CA ILE A 247 -13.61 8.98 14.23
C ILE A 247 -13.94 9.93 15.37
N THR A 248 -14.25 11.16 15.04
CA THR A 248 -14.67 12.18 16.01
C THR A 248 -16.00 12.76 15.52
N LEU A 249 -16.97 12.90 16.42
CA LEU A 249 -18.26 13.48 16.08
C LEU A 249 -18.90 14.14 17.31
N HIS A 250 -19.83 15.03 17.05
CA HIS A 250 -20.70 15.58 18.08
C HIS A 250 -22.06 14.88 18.03
N ILE A 251 -22.57 14.52 19.19
CA ILE A 251 -23.89 13.91 19.36
C ILE A 251 -24.77 14.91 20.10
N LEU A 252 -25.86 15.29 19.47
CA LEU A 252 -26.85 16.19 20.07
C LEU A 252 -27.94 15.39 20.74
N VAL A 253 -28.14 15.65 22.02
CA VAL A 253 -29.11 14.95 22.90
C VAL A 253 -30.02 15.96 23.60
N PRO A 254 -31.19 15.55 24.14
CA PRO A 254 -32.05 16.45 24.88
C PRO A 254 -31.32 17.17 26.02
N GLY A 255 -31.40 18.50 26.07
CA GLY A 255 -30.73 19.30 27.11
C GLY A 255 -31.20 19.02 28.55
N ILE A 256 -32.32 18.33 28.68
CA ILE A 256 -32.84 17.88 30.00
C ILE A 256 -32.15 16.61 30.49
N TRP A 257 -31.33 15.91 29.65
CA TRP A 257 -30.63 14.73 30.09
C TRP A 257 -29.54 15.08 31.10
N THR A 258 -29.36 14.20 32.06
CA THR A 258 -28.22 14.29 32.98
C THR A 258 -26.94 13.96 32.22
N VAL A 259 -25.80 14.44 32.72
CA VAL A 259 -24.47 14.08 32.16
C VAL A 259 -24.30 12.56 32.07
N LYS A 260 -24.85 11.82 33.06
CA LYS A 260 -24.79 10.35 33.03
C LYS A 260 -25.59 9.77 31.87
N GLN A 261 -26.79 10.24 31.61
CA GLN A 261 -27.61 9.74 30.49
C GLN A 261 -26.93 10.02 29.13
N GLY A 262 -26.40 11.24 28.97
CA GLY A 262 -25.65 11.59 27.76
C GLY A 262 -24.40 10.72 27.58
N HIS A 263 -23.62 10.52 28.65
CA HIS A 263 -22.44 9.66 28.63
C HIS A 263 -22.79 8.20 28.29
N ASP A 264 -23.78 7.60 28.97
CA ASP A 264 -24.18 6.22 28.71
C ASP A 264 -24.62 6.02 27.24
N TYR A 265 -25.28 7.01 26.64
CA TYR A 265 -25.67 6.99 25.23
C TYR A 265 -24.47 7.13 24.27
N ALA A 266 -23.55 8.04 24.60
CA ALA A 266 -22.33 8.23 23.82
C ALA A 266 -21.47 6.94 23.80
N ASP A 267 -21.33 6.29 24.98
CA ASP A 267 -20.60 5.01 25.07
C ASP A 267 -21.24 3.92 24.20
N GLU A 268 -22.59 3.83 24.17
CA GLU A 268 -23.31 2.89 23.30
C GLU A 268 -23.02 3.14 21.80
N VAL A 269 -23.02 4.41 21.39
CA VAL A 269 -22.70 4.80 20.00
C VAL A 269 -21.23 4.50 19.66
N GLU A 270 -20.31 4.85 20.56
CA GLU A 270 -18.87 4.57 20.37
C GLU A 270 -18.60 3.07 20.26
N GLU A 271 -19.15 2.26 21.17
CA GLU A 271 -18.98 0.81 21.18
C GLU A 271 -19.56 0.17 19.89
N THR A 272 -20.74 0.64 19.45
CA THR A 272 -21.35 0.16 18.21
C THR A 272 -20.47 0.47 17.01
N ILE A 273 -19.94 1.69 16.89
CA ILE A 273 -19.04 2.06 15.78
C ILE A 273 -17.75 1.23 15.84
N VAL A 274 -17.13 1.06 17.00
CA VAL A 274 -15.94 0.23 17.16
C VAL A 274 -16.18 -1.19 16.69
N ASN A 275 -17.32 -1.78 17.03
CA ASN A 275 -17.68 -3.17 16.67
C ASN A 275 -18.03 -3.37 15.20
N MET A 276 -18.12 -2.31 14.38
CA MET A 276 -18.32 -2.41 12.93
C MET A 276 -17.05 -2.81 12.18
N PHE A 277 -15.88 -2.76 12.84
CA PHE A 277 -14.58 -2.91 12.19
C PHE A 277 -13.74 -3.99 12.89
N ASP A 278 -13.01 -4.74 12.08
CA ASP A 278 -12.01 -5.71 12.58
C ASP A 278 -10.68 -5.03 12.95
N GLU A 279 -10.40 -3.85 12.37
CA GLU A 279 -9.21 -3.07 12.63
C GLU A 279 -9.39 -2.17 13.88
N PRO A 280 -8.29 -1.72 14.48
CA PRO A 280 -8.36 -0.81 15.63
C PRO A 280 -9.03 0.52 15.26
N VAL A 281 -10.11 0.84 15.92
CA VAL A 281 -10.82 2.11 15.79
C VAL A 281 -10.79 2.86 17.12
N THR A 282 -10.61 4.16 17.06
CA THR A 282 -10.78 5.07 18.20
C THR A 282 -11.91 6.02 17.86
N VAL A 283 -12.97 6.00 18.64
CA VAL A 283 -14.09 6.93 18.53
C VAL A 283 -14.02 7.93 19.67
N ILE A 284 -14.27 9.18 19.40
CA ILE A 284 -14.36 10.26 20.40
C ILE A 284 -15.63 11.03 20.10
N THR A 285 -16.51 11.11 21.07
CA THR A 285 -17.76 11.85 20.98
C THR A 285 -17.72 13.11 21.85
N HIS A 286 -18.36 14.16 21.38
CA HIS A 286 -18.69 15.34 22.17
C HIS A 286 -20.22 15.45 22.27
N ILE A 287 -20.72 15.58 23.51
CA ILE A 287 -22.15 15.62 23.75
C ILE A 287 -22.61 17.06 23.87
N GLU A 288 -23.64 17.43 23.11
CA GLU A 288 -24.21 18.77 23.08
C GLU A 288 -25.74 18.72 23.23
N PRO A 289 -26.36 19.77 23.80
CA PRO A 289 -27.82 19.85 23.86
C PRO A 289 -28.40 20.20 22.47
N VAL A 290 -29.38 19.43 21.98
CA VAL A 290 -30.03 19.65 20.69
C VAL A 290 -30.85 20.95 20.62
N ASP A 291 -31.31 21.41 21.75
CA ASP A 291 -32.13 22.60 21.94
C ASP A 291 -31.31 23.89 22.15
N ASP A 292 -29.98 23.83 22.23
CA ASP A 292 -29.10 24.99 22.35
C ASP A 292 -28.63 25.47 20.97
N PRO A 293 -28.96 26.70 20.53
CA PRO A 293 -28.48 27.25 19.28
C PRO A 293 -26.95 27.38 19.19
N VAL A 294 -26.24 27.32 20.34
CA VAL A 294 -24.77 27.38 20.36
C VAL A 294 -24.16 26.09 19.83
N SER A 295 -24.79 24.95 20.04
CA SER A 295 -24.35 23.64 19.58
C SER A 295 -24.17 23.60 18.05
N MET A 296 -24.98 24.35 17.29
CA MET A 296 -24.89 24.38 15.82
C MET A 296 -23.80 25.31 15.26
N LYS A 297 -23.02 25.97 16.11
CA LYS A 297 -21.94 26.88 15.69
C LYS A 297 -20.59 26.18 15.52
N ASP A 298 -20.50 24.94 15.91
CA ASP A 298 -19.29 24.13 15.95
C ASP A 298 -19.32 22.99 14.91
N ILE A 299 -19.55 23.34 13.63
CA ILE A 299 -19.77 22.37 12.54
C ILE A 299 -18.45 21.97 11.87
N GLY A 300 -17.33 22.58 12.19
CA GLY A 300 -16.03 22.34 11.55
C GLY A 300 -14.92 22.11 12.56
N ILE A 301 -13.68 22.03 12.06
CA ILE A 301 -12.48 21.90 12.89
C ILE A 301 -12.29 23.16 13.76
N ASP A 302 -12.57 24.33 13.20
CA ASP A 302 -12.42 25.60 13.88
C ASP A 302 -13.76 26.09 14.42
N ARG A 303 -13.84 26.34 15.71
CA ARG A 303 -14.99 27.03 16.30
C ARG A 303 -15.16 28.38 15.65
N GLN A 304 -16.34 28.63 15.10
CA GLN A 304 -16.67 29.96 14.62
C GLN A 304 -16.61 30.95 15.81
N GLN A 305 -15.62 31.85 15.79
CA GLN A 305 -15.53 32.88 16.80
C GLN A 305 -16.84 33.67 16.84
N LEU A 306 -17.52 33.65 18.00
CA LEU A 306 -18.64 34.51 18.29
C LEU A 306 -18.14 35.97 18.20
N LYS A 307 -18.46 36.65 17.09
CA LYS A 307 -18.36 38.10 17.01
C LYS A 307 -19.57 38.75 17.64
#